data_64cb368c73df30abdd273c52bd951366
#
_entry.id   64cb368c73df30abdd273c52bd951366
#
_cell.length_a   1.000
_cell.length_b   1.000
_cell.length_c   1.000
_cell.angle_alpha   90.00
_cell.angle_beta   90.00
_cell.angle_gamma   90.00
#
_symmetry.space_group_name_H-M   'P 1'
#
loop_
_entity.id
_entity.type
_entity.pdbx_description
1 polymer ?
#
loop_
_entity_poly.entity_id
_entity_poly.type
_entity_poly.pdbx_seq_one_letter_code
_entity_poly.pdbx_strand_id
1 'polypeptide(L)'
;MSFHVRRKDREITDPHELKYILKSTKYVTVAMCMGNEPYLVSLSHGYDETQNCLYFHCAGEGKKLVYLKSNNKVWGQAVLDYGVTDNCDYAYSSVHFSGTICMIDDLSEKKNAIEVMVKQLTPNPEVKLSGIKPEKLASTAIGRININYMTGKKHQTPKNSSNCLQKIARKVN
;
A
#
# COMPACT_ATOMS: atom_id res chain seq x y z
N MET A 1 -7.47 -20.03 6.04
CA MET A 1 -7.64 -19.62 7.46
C MET A 1 -7.87 -18.12 7.49
N SER A 2 -8.95 -17.63 8.08
CA SER A 2 -9.13 -16.21 8.38
C SER A 2 -8.59 -15.96 9.80
N PHE A 3 -7.62 -15.03 9.90
CA PHE A 3 -7.10 -14.61 11.20
C PHE A 3 -7.86 -13.37 11.66
N HIS A 4 -8.47 -13.44 12.83
CA HIS A 4 -9.19 -12.31 13.42
C HIS A 4 -8.29 -11.46 14.31
N VAL A 5 -8.58 -10.17 14.38
CA VAL A 5 -7.93 -9.28 15.35
C VAL A 5 -8.31 -9.72 16.76
N ARG A 6 -7.35 -10.09 17.60
CA ARG A 6 -7.58 -10.54 18.99
C ARG A 6 -8.15 -9.43 19.87
N ARG A 7 -7.64 -8.21 19.77
CA ARG A 7 -8.11 -7.02 20.50
C ARG A 7 -9.29 -6.41 19.75
N LYS A 8 -10.49 -6.88 20.07
CA LYS A 8 -11.73 -6.42 19.42
C LYS A 8 -12.02 -4.93 19.65
N ASP A 9 -11.59 -4.41 20.80
CA ASP A 9 -11.63 -2.98 21.12
C ASP A 9 -10.81 -2.09 20.20
N ARG A 10 -9.86 -2.66 19.45
CA ARG A 10 -8.98 -1.98 18.51
C ARG A 10 -9.23 -2.35 17.04
N GLU A 11 -10.15 -3.26 16.78
CA GLU A 11 -10.44 -3.73 15.43
C GLU A 11 -11.10 -2.62 14.60
N ILE A 12 -10.62 -2.44 13.36
CA ILE A 12 -11.28 -1.62 12.36
C ILE A 12 -12.23 -2.52 11.60
N THR A 13 -13.54 -2.30 11.79
CA THR A 13 -14.61 -3.07 11.14
C THR A 13 -15.17 -2.39 9.91
N ASP A 14 -14.96 -1.06 9.77
CA ASP A 14 -15.41 -0.30 8.60
C ASP A 14 -14.47 -0.54 7.40
N PRO A 15 -14.98 -1.13 6.29
CA PRO A 15 -14.18 -1.34 5.09
C PRO A 15 -13.67 -0.04 4.46
N HIS A 16 -14.39 1.07 4.61
CA HIS A 16 -13.97 2.37 4.09
C HIS A 16 -12.73 2.88 4.83
N GLU A 17 -12.66 2.66 6.14
CA GLU A 17 -11.48 3.02 6.93
C GLU A 17 -10.24 2.19 6.53
N LEU A 18 -10.41 0.88 6.25
CA LEU A 18 -9.32 0.03 5.75
C LEU A 18 -8.76 0.55 4.41
N LYS A 19 -9.65 0.85 3.47
CA LYS A 19 -9.29 1.41 2.16
C LYS A 19 -8.64 2.78 2.27
N TYR A 20 -9.15 3.62 3.18
CA TYR A 20 -8.57 4.94 3.45
C TYR A 20 -7.11 4.84 3.90
N ILE A 21 -6.77 3.89 4.78
CA ILE A 21 -5.38 3.68 5.24
C ILE A 21 -4.48 3.33 4.05
N LEU A 22 -4.91 2.43 3.15
CA LEU A 22 -4.15 2.08 1.95
C LEU A 22 -3.96 3.26 1.00
N LYS A 23 -4.97 4.11 0.84
CA LYS A 23 -4.90 5.33 0.01
C LYS A 23 -4.01 6.42 0.61
N SER A 24 -3.98 6.51 1.95
CA SER A 24 -3.28 7.59 2.65
C SER A 24 -1.81 7.28 2.94
N THR A 25 -1.39 6.03 2.82
CA THR A 25 0.01 5.62 3.00
C THR A 25 0.77 5.69 1.68
N LYS A 26 2.06 6.07 1.77
CA LYS A 26 2.97 6.09 0.60
C LYS A 26 3.68 4.77 0.39
N TYR A 27 3.79 3.97 1.43
CA TYR A 27 4.52 2.70 1.45
C TYR A 27 3.70 1.61 2.10
N VAL A 28 3.84 0.42 1.57
CA VAL A 28 3.46 -0.83 2.23
C VAL A 28 4.70 -1.66 2.47
N THR A 29 4.75 -2.34 3.61
CA THR A 29 5.76 -3.37 3.87
C THR A 29 5.17 -4.70 3.48
N VAL A 30 5.86 -5.43 2.60
CA VAL A 30 5.41 -6.72 2.05
C VAL A 30 6.35 -7.82 2.50
N ALA A 31 5.78 -8.85 3.09
CA ALA A 31 6.46 -10.08 3.49
C ALA A 31 6.31 -11.13 2.39
N MET A 32 7.41 -11.73 2.00
CA MET A 32 7.53 -12.82 1.04
C MET A 32 8.25 -13.98 1.69
N CYS A 33 8.12 -15.18 1.13
CA CYS A 33 8.82 -16.36 1.62
C CYS A 33 9.20 -17.28 0.44
N MET A 34 10.45 -17.73 0.43
CA MET A 34 10.95 -18.72 -0.51
C MET A 34 11.48 -19.91 0.32
N GLY A 35 10.81 -21.07 0.22
CA GLY A 35 11.03 -22.15 1.19
C GLY A 35 10.75 -21.65 2.61
N ASN A 36 11.75 -21.73 3.50
CA ASN A 36 11.68 -21.24 4.89
C ASN A 36 12.36 -19.87 5.09
N GLU A 37 12.84 -19.22 4.02
CA GLU A 37 13.50 -17.92 4.10
C GLU A 37 12.50 -16.77 3.97
N PRO A 38 12.23 -16.02 5.04
CA PRO A 38 11.38 -14.82 4.99
C PRO A 38 12.17 -13.65 4.39
N TYR A 39 11.45 -12.78 3.69
CA TYR A 39 12.00 -11.53 3.14
C TYR A 39 10.98 -10.42 3.25
N LEU A 40 11.41 -9.25 3.72
CA LEU A 40 10.61 -8.04 3.82
C LEU A 40 11.12 -6.98 2.84
N VAL A 41 10.18 -6.27 2.22
CA VAL A 41 10.50 -5.11 1.37
C VAL A 41 9.43 -4.04 1.52
N SER A 42 9.87 -2.77 1.59
CA SER A 42 8.96 -1.62 1.51
C SER A 42 8.79 -1.23 0.06
N LEU A 43 7.53 -1.05 -0.37
CA LEU A 43 7.15 -0.69 -1.73
C LEU A 43 6.32 0.59 -1.71
N SER A 44 6.74 1.61 -2.48
CA SER A 44 5.85 2.70 -2.83
C SER A 44 4.72 2.14 -3.68
N HIS A 45 3.48 2.53 -3.40
CA HIS A 45 2.33 1.91 -4.05
C HIS A 45 1.24 2.92 -4.42
N GLY A 46 0.35 2.49 -5.30
CA GLY A 46 -0.96 3.10 -5.52
C GLY A 46 -2.05 2.06 -5.28
N TYR A 47 -3.10 2.43 -4.56
CA TYR A 47 -4.24 1.56 -4.29
C TYR A 47 -5.38 1.83 -5.27
N ASP A 48 -5.73 0.82 -6.06
CA ASP A 48 -6.93 0.82 -6.91
C ASP A 48 -8.10 0.20 -6.14
N GLU A 49 -9.01 1.06 -5.70
CA GLU A 49 -10.19 0.63 -4.93
C GLU A 49 -11.16 -0.19 -5.77
N THR A 50 -11.28 0.12 -7.06
CA THR A 50 -12.21 -0.56 -7.96
C THR A 50 -11.82 -2.03 -8.17
N GLN A 51 -10.51 -2.26 -8.33
CA GLN A 51 -9.97 -3.59 -8.52
C GLN A 51 -9.51 -4.26 -7.22
N ASN A 52 -9.58 -3.53 -6.09
CA ASN A 52 -9.07 -3.97 -4.78
C ASN A 52 -7.64 -4.50 -4.85
N CYS A 53 -6.75 -3.74 -5.46
CA CYS A 53 -5.36 -4.13 -5.65
C CYS A 53 -4.39 -2.97 -5.38
N LEU A 54 -3.12 -3.32 -5.14
CA LEU A 54 -2.02 -2.37 -5.03
C LEU A 54 -1.11 -2.51 -6.25
N TYR A 55 -0.75 -1.39 -6.86
CA TYR A 55 0.27 -1.32 -7.89
C TYR A 55 1.59 -0.81 -7.33
N PHE A 56 2.69 -1.36 -7.80
CA PHE A 56 4.04 -0.91 -7.50
C PHE A 56 4.95 -1.08 -8.71
N HIS A 57 6.02 -0.29 -8.80
CA HIS A 57 7.06 -0.49 -9.81
C HIS A 57 8.35 -1.00 -9.17
N CYS A 58 9.16 -1.70 -9.94
CA CYS A 58 10.45 -2.21 -9.49
C CYS A 58 11.44 -2.35 -10.64
N ALA A 59 12.67 -2.76 -10.31
CA ALA A 59 13.62 -3.22 -11.33
C ALA A 59 13.13 -4.54 -11.96
N GLY A 60 13.55 -4.80 -13.21
CA GLY A 60 13.22 -6.02 -13.95
C GLY A 60 13.91 -7.27 -13.40
N GLU A 61 14.83 -7.13 -12.45
CA GLU A 61 15.57 -8.21 -11.78
C GLU A 61 15.80 -7.89 -10.30
N GLY A 62 16.26 -8.88 -9.53
CA GLY A 62 16.62 -8.72 -8.13
C GLY A 62 15.91 -9.70 -7.20
N LYS A 63 16.32 -9.69 -5.91
CA LYS A 63 15.88 -10.64 -4.87
C LYS A 63 14.36 -10.79 -4.81
N LYS A 64 13.62 -9.70 -4.87
CA LYS A 64 12.15 -9.69 -4.87
C LYS A 64 11.57 -10.60 -5.96
N LEU A 65 12.06 -10.48 -7.20
CA LEU A 65 11.54 -11.26 -8.33
C LEU A 65 11.91 -12.74 -8.23
N VAL A 66 13.06 -13.07 -7.63
CA VAL A 66 13.43 -14.46 -7.33
C VAL A 66 12.44 -15.09 -6.35
N TYR A 67 12.10 -14.36 -5.28
CA TYR A 67 11.10 -14.81 -4.31
C TYR A 67 9.72 -14.99 -4.95
N LEU A 68 9.28 -14.03 -5.76
CA LEU A 68 7.97 -14.07 -6.43
C LEU A 68 7.84 -15.22 -7.42
N LYS A 69 8.92 -15.57 -8.12
CA LYS A 69 8.94 -16.76 -9.01
C LYS A 69 8.76 -18.06 -8.23
N SER A 70 9.25 -18.13 -6.99
CA SER A 70 9.12 -19.29 -6.12
C SER A 70 7.77 -19.35 -5.42
N ASN A 71 7.31 -18.20 -4.91
CA ASN A 71 6.04 -18.09 -4.19
C ASN A 71 5.49 -16.67 -4.33
N ASN A 72 4.36 -16.55 -4.98
CA ASN A 72 3.71 -15.25 -5.21
C ASN A 72 2.73 -14.83 -4.11
N LYS A 73 2.52 -15.66 -3.09
CA LYS A 73 1.67 -15.33 -1.93
C LYS A 73 2.40 -14.40 -1.00
N VAL A 74 1.72 -13.37 -0.55
CA VAL A 74 2.30 -12.33 0.30
C VAL A 74 1.37 -11.95 1.44
N TRP A 75 2.00 -11.44 2.51
CA TRP A 75 1.34 -10.61 3.51
C TRP A 75 1.92 -9.21 3.44
N GLY A 76 1.09 -8.21 3.70
CA GLY A 76 1.56 -6.84 3.73
C GLY A 76 0.90 -6.02 4.83
N GLN A 77 1.51 -4.87 5.11
CA GLN A 77 1.06 -3.92 6.09
C GLN A 77 1.22 -2.49 5.60
N ALA A 78 0.18 -1.67 5.88
CA ALA A 78 0.22 -0.22 5.81
C ALA A 78 -0.07 0.37 7.19
N VAL A 79 0.64 1.44 7.58
CA VAL A 79 0.48 2.08 8.89
C VAL A 79 0.41 3.59 8.72
N LEU A 80 -0.60 4.20 9.34
CA LEU A 80 -0.67 5.63 9.61
C LEU A 80 -0.25 5.84 11.07
N ASP A 81 0.87 6.52 11.27
CA ASP A 81 1.40 6.91 12.56
C ASP A 81 0.89 8.30 12.91
N TYR A 82 0.26 8.45 14.07
CA TYR A 82 -0.25 9.71 14.59
C TYR A 82 0.58 10.24 15.78
N GLY A 83 1.69 9.56 16.08
CA GLY A 83 2.63 9.96 17.14
C GLY A 83 2.27 9.47 18.53
N VAL A 84 2.97 10.03 19.50
CA VAL A 84 2.78 9.73 20.93
C VAL A 84 1.64 10.58 21.48
N THR A 85 0.79 9.98 22.30
CA THR A 85 -0.28 10.69 23.02
C THR A 85 0.18 11.20 24.37
N ASP A 86 -0.61 12.07 25.01
CA ASP A 86 -0.30 12.65 26.32
C ASP A 86 -0.10 11.59 27.43
N ASN A 87 -0.63 10.37 27.22
CA ASN A 87 -0.47 9.24 28.14
C ASN A 87 0.74 8.34 27.81
N CYS A 88 1.72 8.82 27.06
CA CYS A 88 2.88 8.04 26.61
C CYS A 88 2.51 6.76 25.82
N ASP A 89 1.36 6.72 25.19
CA ASP A 89 0.91 5.64 24.30
C ASP A 89 0.99 6.09 22.84
N TYR A 90 1.01 5.15 21.88
CA TYR A 90 1.11 5.46 20.46
C TYR A 90 -0.26 5.43 19.78
N ALA A 91 -0.57 6.51 19.08
CA ALA A 91 -1.75 6.60 18.23
C ALA A 91 -1.40 6.13 16.81
N TYR A 92 -2.15 5.17 16.30
CA TYR A 92 -1.95 4.64 14.95
C TYR A 92 -3.23 4.03 14.38
N SER A 93 -3.25 3.91 13.05
CA SER A 93 -4.16 3.02 12.32
C SER A 93 -3.34 2.15 11.37
N SER A 94 -3.64 0.86 11.30
CA SER A 94 -2.93 -0.06 10.42
C SER A 94 -3.88 -1.02 9.71
N VAL A 95 -3.50 -1.38 8.49
CA VAL A 95 -4.12 -2.45 7.71
C VAL A 95 -3.10 -3.54 7.49
N HIS A 96 -3.50 -4.77 7.72
CA HIS A 96 -2.79 -5.96 7.29
C HIS A 96 -3.59 -6.61 6.16
N PHE A 97 -2.92 -7.04 5.13
CA PHE A 97 -3.55 -7.71 4.01
C PHE A 97 -2.78 -8.95 3.58
N SER A 98 -3.49 -9.92 3.05
CA SER A 98 -2.87 -11.02 2.30
C SER A 98 -3.33 -10.98 0.86
N GLY A 99 -2.47 -11.46 -0.03
CA GLY A 99 -2.76 -11.44 -1.45
C GLY A 99 -1.76 -12.23 -2.28
N THR A 100 -1.88 -12.05 -3.58
CA THR A 100 -0.96 -12.62 -4.57
C THR A 100 -0.39 -11.54 -5.45
N ILE A 101 0.91 -11.62 -5.73
CA ILE A 101 1.58 -10.71 -6.67
C ILE A 101 1.63 -11.33 -8.05
N CYS A 102 1.34 -10.53 -9.08
CA CYS A 102 1.66 -10.81 -10.47
C CYS A 102 2.39 -9.62 -11.10
N MET A 103 3.28 -9.91 -12.06
CA MET A 103 3.87 -8.86 -12.90
C MET A 103 2.94 -8.57 -14.06
N ILE A 104 2.85 -7.30 -14.45
CA ILE A 104 1.94 -6.83 -15.50
C ILE A 104 2.72 -6.69 -16.80
N ASP A 105 2.20 -7.33 -17.86
CA ASP A 105 2.74 -7.21 -19.24
C ASP A 105 1.86 -6.32 -20.12
N ASP A 106 0.55 -6.30 -19.89
CA ASP A 106 -0.39 -5.49 -20.67
C ASP A 106 -0.15 -3.98 -20.52
N LEU A 107 0.01 -3.28 -21.65
CA LEU A 107 0.34 -1.85 -21.67
C LEU A 107 -0.80 -0.97 -21.15
N SER A 108 -2.05 -1.36 -21.35
CA SER A 108 -3.21 -0.62 -20.86
C SER A 108 -3.28 -0.69 -19.34
N GLU A 109 -3.06 -1.89 -18.77
CA GLU A 109 -2.99 -2.06 -17.32
C GLU A 109 -1.76 -1.35 -16.72
N LYS A 110 -0.59 -1.40 -17.38
CA LYS A 110 0.59 -0.62 -16.97
C LYS A 110 0.30 0.88 -16.90
N LYS A 111 -0.42 1.42 -17.89
CA LYS A 111 -0.82 2.82 -17.92
C LYS A 111 -1.72 3.15 -16.73
N ASN A 112 -2.78 2.35 -16.49
CA ASN A 112 -3.65 2.51 -15.33
C ASN A 112 -2.87 2.45 -14.01
N ALA A 113 -1.97 1.47 -13.87
CA ALA A 113 -1.14 1.31 -12.67
C ALA A 113 -0.29 2.55 -12.38
N ILE A 114 0.35 3.11 -13.40
CA ILE A 114 1.14 4.34 -13.26
C ILE A 114 0.24 5.52 -12.87
N GLU A 115 -0.94 5.66 -13.49
CA GLU A 115 -1.89 6.72 -13.14
C GLU A 115 -2.30 6.63 -11.66
N VAL A 116 -2.66 5.44 -11.19
CA VAL A 116 -3.06 5.19 -9.79
C VAL A 116 -1.90 5.54 -8.84
N MET A 117 -0.67 5.08 -9.13
CA MET A 117 0.50 5.38 -8.31
C MET A 117 0.82 6.88 -8.29
N VAL A 118 0.82 7.54 -9.45
CA VAL A 118 1.17 8.96 -9.55
C VAL A 118 0.12 9.83 -8.85
N LYS A 119 -1.17 9.53 -9.01
CA LYS A 119 -2.26 10.24 -8.32
C LYS A 119 -2.16 10.13 -6.79
N GLN A 120 -1.74 8.99 -6.26
CA GLN A 120 -1.60 8.79 -4.82
C GLN A 120 -0.31 9.40 -4.25
N LEU A 121 0.79 9.34 -4.99
CA LEU A 121 2.12 9.64 -4.46
C LEU A 121 2.61 11.08 -4.75
N THR A 122 1.93 11.78 -5.66
CA THR A 122 2.43 13.05 -6.20
C THR A 122 1.44 14.19 -6.00
N PRO A 123 1.90 15.37 -5.53
CA PRO A 123 1.01 16.54 -5.37
C PRO A 123 0.45 17.06 -6.71
N ASN A 124 1.22 16.96 -7.79
CA ASN A 124 0.86 17.46 -9.12
C ASN A 124 0.86 16.30 -10.15
N PRO A 125 -0.15 15.42 -10.12
CA PRO A 125 -0.17 14.20 -10.93
C PRO A 125 -0.20 14.49 -12.44
N GLU A 126 -0.93 15.50 -12.87
CA GLU A 126 -1.12 15.82 -14.30
C GLU A 126 0.20 16.14 -15.02
N VAL A 127 1.08 16.92 -14.38
CA VAL A 127 2.40 17.26 -14.92
C VAL A 127 3.27 16.02 -15.10
N LYS A 128 3.21 15.08 -14.15
CA LYS A 128 3.98 13.83 -14.25
C LYS A 128 3.41 12.88 -15.29
N LEU A 129 2.09 12.77 -15.39
CA LEU A 129 1.43 11.87 -16.34
C LEU A 129 1.65 12.31 -17.79
N SER A 130 1.59 13.62 -18.08
CA SER A 130 1.84 14.15 -19.43
C SER A 130 3.27 13.91 -19.93
N GLY A 131 4.23 13.72 -19.02
CA GLY A 131 5.65 13.47 -19.36
C GLY A 131 6.01 11.99 -19.56
N ILE A 132 5.09 11.04 -19.39
CA ILE A 132 5.40 9.62 -19.51
C ILE A 132 5.42 9.19 -20.96
N LYS A 133 6.61 8.84 -21.44
CA LYS A 133 6.81 8.34 -22.81
C LYS A 133 6.38 6.87 -22.92
N PRO A 134 5.76 6.44 -24.05
CA PRO A 134 5.33 5.05 -24.26
C PRO A 134 6.46 4.01 -24.07
N GLU A 135 7.68 4.33 -24.55
CA GLU A 135 8.84 3.44 -24.45
C GLU A 135 9.24 3.23 -22.97
N LYS A 136 9.16 4.31 -22.16
CA LYS A 136 9.42 4.26 -20.74
C LYS A 136 8.39 3.38 -20.01
N LEU A 137 7.11 3.53 -20.36
CA LEU A 137 6.04 2.72 -19.82
C LEU A 137 6.24 1.24 -20.15
N ALA A 138 6.54 0.92 -21.41
CA ALA A 138 6.76 -0.46 -21.86
C ALA A 138 7.90 -1.14 -21.11
N SER A 139 9.02 -0.42 -20.90
CA SER A 139 10.21 -0.94 -20.21
C SER A 139 10.11 -1.00 -18.69
N THR A 140 9.10 -0.35 -18.09
CA THR A 140 8.93 -0.35 -16.64
C THR A 140 8.34 -1.67 -16.16
N ALA A 141 9.02 -2.33 -15.21
CA ALA A 141 8.47 -3.49 -14.52
C ALA A 141 7.47 -3.03 -13.46
N ILE A 142 6.22 -3.45 -13.62
CA ILE A 142 5.10 -3.12 -12.72
C ILE A 142 4.54 -4.41 -12.16
N GLY A 143 4.34 -4.43 -10.84
CA GLY A 143 3.68 -5.51 -10.15
C GLY A 143 2.33 -5.07 -9.60
N ARG A 144 1.42 -6.03 -9.52
CA ARG A 144 0.09 -5.89 -8.93
C ARG A 144 -0.05 -6.87 -7.78
N ILE A 145 -0.52 -6.39 -6.63
CA ILE A 145 -0.90 -7.22 -5.48
C ILE A 145 -2.42 -7.30 -5.46
N ASN A 146 -2.98 -8.43 -5.82
CA ASN A 146 -4.41 -8.70 -5.65
C ASN A 146 -4.68 -8.97 -4.18
N ILE A 147 -5.49 -8.14 -3.54
CA ILE A 147 -5.81 -8.28 -2.11
C ILE A 147 -6.95 -9.27 -1.95
N ASN A 148 -6.68 -10.38 -1.26
CA ASN A 148 -7.66 -11.42 -0.99
C ASN A 148 -8.35 -11.25 0.37
N TYR A 149 -7.64 -10.64 1.33
CA TYR A 149 -8.12 -10.48 2.69
C TYR A 149 -7.48 -9.26 3.35
N MET A 150 -8.24 -8.52 4.15
CA MET A 150 -7.77 -7.38 4.93
C MET A 150 -8.31 -7.44 6.35
N THR A 151 -7.49 -7.00 7.30
CA THR A 151 -7.87 -6.66 8.66
C THR A 151 -7.24 -5.35 9.07
N GLY A 152 -7.88 -4.63 9.97
CA GLY A 152 -7.34 -3.38 10.48
C GLY A 152 -7.33 -3.31 11.99
N LYS A 153 -6.41 -2.52 12.49
CA LYS A 153 -6.26 -2.25 13.91
C LYS A 153 -5.90 -0.79 14.13
N LYS A 154 -6.54 -0.15 15.12
CA LYS A 154 -6.23 1.21 15.51
C LYS A 154 -6.11 1.37 17.01
N HIS A 155 -5.43 2.41 17.44
CA HIS A 155 -5.34 2.81 18.83
C HIS A 155 -5.23 4.33 18.95
N GLN A 156 -6.12 4.92 19.76
CA GLN A 156 -6.15 6.35 20.08
C GLN A 156 -6.06 7.27 18.85
N THR A 157 -6.86 6.98 17.80
CA THR A 157 -6.94 7.92 16.68
C THR A 157 -7.47 9.28 17.18
N PRO A 158 -6.88 10.40 16.73
CA PRO A 158 -7.35 11.73 17.11
C PRO A 158 -8.84 11.87 16.84
N LYS A 159 -9.61 12.40 17.81
CA LYS A 159 -11.08 12.56 17.72
C LYS A 159 -11.55 13.45 16.53
N ASN A 160 -10.61 14.13 15.87
CA ASN A 160 -10.84 14.99 14.69
C ASN A 160 -9.84 14.65 13.59
N SER A 161 -9.93 13.46 13.02
CA SER A 161 -9.08 13.05 11.87
C SER A 161 -9.24 13.97 10.65
N SER A 162 -10.38 14.63 10.46
CA SER A 162 -10.60 15.66 9.42
C SER A 162 -9.70 16.90 9.59
N ASN A 163 -9.41 17.33 10.83
CA ASN A 163 -8.55 18.48 11.10
C ASN A 163 -7.06 18.15 11.15
N CYS A 164 -6.68 16.91 11.48
CA CYS A 164 -5.29 16.51 11.52
C CYS A 164 -4.70 16.34 10.10
N LEU A 165 -5.50 15.83 9.16
CA LEU A 165 -5.11 15.70 7.74
C LEU A 165 -4.88 17.08 7.09
N GLN A 166 -5.66 18.11 7.45
CA GLN A 166 -5.44 19.48 6.99
C GLN A 166 -4.18 20.11 7.59
N LYS A 167 -3.78 19.76 8.81
CA LYS A 167 -2.55 20.26 9.45
C LYS A 167 -1.29 19.60 8.86
N ILE A 168 -1.34 18.34 8.48
CA ILE A 168 -0.22 17.66 7.81
C ILE A 168 -0.04 18.20 6.39
N ALA A 169 -1.12 18.44 5.65
CA ALA A 169 -1.08 19.05 4.33
C ALA A 169 -0.51 20.49 4.34
N ARG A 170 -0.66 21.25 5.45
CA ARG A 170 -0.12 22.61 5.61
C ARG A 170 1.35 22.67 6.07
N LYS A 171 1.94 21.57 6.51
CA LYS A 171 3.37 21.52 6.91
C LYS A 171 4.30 21.05 5.79
N VAL A 172 3.77 20.74 4.62
CA VAL A 172 4.51 20.28 3.42
C VAL A 172 4.56 21.37 2.33
N ASN A 173 4.06 22.57 2.66
CA ASN A 173 4.26 23.79 1.83
C ASN A 173 5.34 24.68 2.43
#